data_ba00464aa90d9473e6a533c976d467f7
#
_entry.id   ba00464aa90d9473e6a533c976d467f7
#
_cell.length_a   1.000
_cell.length_b   1.000
_cell.length_c   1.000
_cell.angle_alpha   90.00
_cell.angle_beta   90.00
_cell.angle_gamma   90.00
#
_symmetry.space_group_name_H-M   'P 1'
#
loop_
_entity.id
_entity.type
_entity.pdbx_description
1 polymer ?
#
loop_
_entity_poly.entity_id
_entity_poly.type
_entity_poly.pdbx_seq_one_letter_code
_entity_poly.pdbx_strand_id
1 'polypeptide(L)'
;KESLKDYLKKFELTELIQSSPEAMFTAMETAVSGAFRKNNITTLELRYNPIYRNRRGERDLDHTIVFSLQGMERAMLKYPVRAGVILCMDRRLPVAANKIIVEKAIKYKNRGVVGIDLAGSYDGQIKAGMIKDLVEQARAAGLGITIHTGETPDVNEMWEVINELKPDRIGHGIACVADPKLMRLLVKNKTVLEICPTSNINTKVVRGYSEFKQIFTALNRFEVKYTINTDGSEMQQVNLREEFRRLLQNKVLTKDELIVANDTARKASFIND
;
A
#
# COMPACT_ATOMS: atom_id res chain seq x y z
N LYS A 1 13.40 6.37 20.04
CA LYS A 1 11.92 6.44 19.80
C LYS A 1 11.73 7.21 18.52
N GLU A 2 11.27 6.54 17.45
CA GLU A 2 11.14 7.15 16.12
C GLU A 2 9.73 7.69 15.90
N SER A 3 9.64 8.89 15.33
CA SER A 3 8.38 9.43 14.81
C SER A 3 8.14 8.89 13.39
N LEU A 4 6.92 9.01 12.87
CA LEU A 4 6.62 8.72 11.46
C LEU A 4 7.58 9.46 10.52
N LYS A 5 7.92 10.73 10.84
CA LYS A 5 8.87 11.54 10.08
C LYS A 5 10.29 10.95 10.07
N ASP A 6 10.77 10.42 11.20
CA ASP A 6 12.10 9.79 11.27
C ASP A 6 12.09 8.43 10.57
N TYR A 7 10.99 7.72 10.61
CA TYR A 7 10.79 6.49 9.85
C TYR A 7 10.87 6.75 8.34
N LEU A 8 10.18 7.77 7.83
CA LEU A 8 10.20 8.12 6.41
C LEU A 8 11.60 8.50 5.90
N LYS A 9 12.47 9.10 6.73
CA LYS A 9 13.87 9.40 6.34
C LYS A 9 14.68 8.14 6.01
N LYS A 10 14.37 6.99 6.59
CA LYS A 10 15.10 5.74 6.29
C LYS A 10 14.86 5.27 4.86
N PHE A 11 13.71 5.60 4.28
CA PHE A 11 13.45 5.29 2.87
C PHE A 11 14.42 5.99 1.93
N GLU A 12 14.94 7.18 2.29
CA GLU A 12 15.94 7.87 1.47
C GLU A 12 17.20 7.04 1.23
N LEU A 13 17.65 6.28 2.25
CA LEU A 13 18.79 5.37 2.11
C LEU A 13 18.45 4.15 1.24
N THR A 14 17.27 3.55 1.44
CA THR A 14 16.85 2.41 0.62
C THR A 14 16.60 2.80 -0.83
N GLU A 15 16.11 4.03 -1.04
CA GLU A 15 15.94 4.61 -2.38
C GLU A 15 17.27 4.81 -3.10
N LEU A 16 18.36 5.15 -2.40
CA LEU A 16 19.70 5.23 -3.00
C LEU A 16 20.18 3.88 -3.54
N ILE A 17 19.89 2.80 -2.83
CA ILE A 17 20.27 1.43 -3.24
C ILE A 17 19.42 0.96 -4.43
N GLN A 18 18.12 1.28 -4.41
CA GLN A 18 17.16 0.87 -5.44
C GLN A 18 16.96 1.97 -6.50
N SER A 19 18.02 2.58 -6.98
CA SER A 19 17.97 3.76 -7.85
C SER A 19 18.53 3.54 -9.24
N SER A 20 18.66 2.29 -9.68
CA SER A 20 18.96 1.93 -11.06
C SER A 20 17.99 0.88 -11.60
N PRO A 21 17.84 0.74 -12.92
CA PRO A 21 17.04 -0.31 -13.55
C PRO A 21 17.41 -1.71 -13.04
N GLU A 22 18.70 -2.05 -12.99
CA GLU A 22 19.19 -3.35 -12.56
C GLU A 22 18.91 -3.62 -11.08
N ALA A 23 19.03 -2.59 -10.23
CA ALA A 23 18.69 -2.71 -8.82
C ALA A 23 17.19 -2.96 -8.63
N MET A 24 16.33 -2.28 -9.41
CA MET A 24 14.89 -2.51 -9.40
C MET A 24 14.53 -3.89 -9.90
N PHE A 25 15.16 -4.40 -10.97
CA PHE A 25 14.97 -5.77 -11.42
C PHE A 25 15.26 -6.78 -10.30
N THR A 26 16.43 -6.66 -9.68
CA THR A 26 16.87 -7.56 -8.61
C THR A 26 15.95 -7.47 -7.37
N ALA A 27 15.58 -6.26 -6.98
CA ALA A 27 14.69 -6.03 -5.85
C ALA A 27 13.32 -6.68 -6.07
N MET A 28 12.73 -6.51 -7.25
CA MET A 28 11.42 -7.07 -7.58
C MET A 28 11.46 -8.59 -7.72
N GLU A 29 12.45 -9.16 -8.41
CA GLU A 29 12.63 -10.62 -8.49
C GLU A 29 12.76 -11.23 -7.09
N THR A 30 13.57 -10.61 -6.24
CA THR A 30 13.83 -11.10 -4.88
C THR A 30 12.60 -10.97 -3.99
N ALA A 31 11.88 -9.85 -4.04
CA ALA A 31 10.69 -9.62 -3.24
C ALA A 31 9.58 -10.62 -3.58
N VAL A 32 9.26 -10.79 -4.86
CA VAL A 32 8.22 -11.72 -5.32
C VAL A 32 8.61 -13.18 -5.02
N SER A 33 9.84 -13.58 -5.35
CA SER A 33 10.35 -14.94 -5.05
C SER A 33 10.38 -15.20 -3.54
N GLY A 34 10.80 -14.21 -2.76
CA GLY A 34 10.87 -14.31 -1.30
C GLY A 34 9.50 -14.42 -0.64
N ALA A 35 8.51 -13.69 -1.15
CA ALA A 35 7.13 -13.77 -0.67
C ALA A 35 6.56 -15.19 -0.78
N PHE A 36 6.74 -15.84 -1.93
CA PHE A 36 6.35 -17.24 -2.10
C PHE A 36 7.17 -18.18 -1.22
N ARG A 37 8.50 -18.16 -1.34
CA ARG A 37 9.37 -19.13 -0.66
C ARG A 37 9.28 -19.09 0.87
N LYS A 38 9.15 -17.87 1.45
CA LYS A 38 9.14 -17.69 2.91
C LYS A 38 7.73 -17.77 3.51
N ASN A 39 6.70 -17.35 2.77
CA ASN A 39 5.38 -17.13 3.34
C ASN A 39 4.25 -17.86 2.59
N ASN A 40 4.53 -18.55 1.47
CA ASN A 40 3.52 -19.15 0.56
C ASN A 40 2.50 -18.13 0.02
N ILE A 41 2.96 -16.91 -0.22
CA ILE A 41 2.11 -15.88 -0.83
C ILE A 41 1.98 -16.21 -2.30
N THR A 42 0.76 -16.41 -2.78
CA THR A 42 0.45 -16.75 -4.17
C THR A 42 -0.14 -15.58 -4.96
N THR A 43 -0.54 -14.52 -4.28
CA THR A 43 -0.99 -13.25 -4.90
C THR A 43 -0.34 -12.10 -4.14
N LEU A 44 0.40 -11.24 -4.85
CA LEU A 44 1.20 -10.19 -4.25
C LEU A 44 1.10 -8.90 -5.04
N GLU A 45 0.79 -7.81 -4.37
CA GLU A 45 0.90 -6.47 -4.90
C GLU A 45 2.02 -5.72 -4.20
N LEU A 46 2.93 -5.17 -5.01
CA LEU A 46 4.05 -4.37 -4.54
C LEU A 46 3.87 -2.93 -5.00
N ARG A 47 4.25 -1.96 -4.15
CA ARG A 47 4.13 -0.55 -4.49
C ARG A 47 5.43 0.22 -4.29
N TYR A 48 5.69 1.17 -5.18
CA TYR A 48 6.82 2.08 -5.06
C TYR A 48 6.59 3.37 -5.86
N ASN A 49 7.30 4.43 -5.50
CA ASN A 49 7.33 5.66 -6.29
C ASN A 49 8.46 5.57 -7.32
N PRO A 50 8.18 5.62 -8.64
CA PRO A 50 9.20 5.44 -9.67
C PRO A 50 10.16 6.64 -9.78
N ILE A 51 9.75 7.85 -9.38
CA ILE A 51 10.60 9.05 -9.43
C ILE A 51 11.78 8.90 -8.47
N TYR A 52 11.52 8.38 -7.26
CA TYR A 52 12.58 8.18 -6.27
C TYR A 52 13.52 7.01 -6.60
N ARG A 53 13.15 6.17 -7.55
CA ARG A 53 13.99 5.06 -8.07
C ARG A 53 14.83 5.44 -9.30
N ASN A 54 14.84 6.73 -9.66
CA ASN A 54 15.47 7.26 -10.86
C ASN A 54 16.50 8.37 -10.53
N ARG A 55 17.39 8.14 -9.60
CA ARG A 55 18.21 9.22 -9.02
C ARG A 55 19.41 9.67 -9.84
N ARG A 56 19.90 8.90 -10.84
CA ARG A 56 21.19 9.23 -11.46
C ARG A 56 21.20 9.04 -12.96
N GLY A 57 20.50 9.86 -13.69
CA GLY A 57 20.75 10.04 -15.10
C GLY A 57 19.81 9.34 -16.06
N GLU A 58 18.89 8.55 -15.60
CA GLU A 58 17.80 8.11 -16.44
C GLU A 58 16.86 9.30 -16.69
N ARG A 59 16.74 9.73 -17.91
CA ARG A 59 15.82 10.81 -18.29
C ARG A 59 14.38 10.36 -18.36
N ASP A 60 14.15 9.06 -18.42
CA ASP A 60 12.83 8.46 -18.55
C ASP A 60 12.58 7.42 -17.46
N LEU A 61 11.46 7.54 -16.77
CA LEU A 61 10.99 6.57 -15.77
C LEU A 61 10.69 5.20 -16.37
N ASP A 62 10.56 5.08 -17.68
CA ASP A 62 10.25 3.83 -18.37
C ASP A 62 11.31 2.75 -18.07
N HIS A 63 12.59 3.08 -18.04
CA HIS A 63 13.64 2.12 -17.75
C HIS A 63 13.45 1.48 -16.37
N THR A 64 13.28 2.30 -15.34
CA THR A 64 13.03 1.81 -13.96
C THR A 64 11.78 0.94 -13.88
N ILE A 65 10.68 1.36 -14.51
CA ILE A 65 9.41 0.64 -14.49
C ILE A 65 9.54 -0.68 -15.25
N VAL A 66 10.09 -0.67 -16.45
CA VAL A 66 10.24 -1.89 -17.28
C VAL A 66 11.11 -2.92 -16.57
N PHE A 67 12.24 -2.53 -15.99
CA PHE A 67 13.11 -3.45 -15.27
C PHE A 67 12.45 -4.01 -14.01
N SER A 68 11.66 -3.21 -13.28
CA SER A 68 10.89 -3.72 -12.15
C SER A 68 9.86 -4.76 -12.58
N LEU A 69 9.14 -4.52 -13.69
CA LEU A 69 8.18 -5.47 -14.25
C LEU A 69 8.86 -6.74 -14.74
N GLN A 70 10.03 -6.64 -15.40
CA GLN A 70 10.81 -7.81 -15.81
C GLN A 70 11.29 -8.66 -14.64
N GLY A 71 11.73 -8.03 -13.53
CA GLY A 71 12.10 -8.75 -12.30
C GLY A 71 10.90 -9.51 -11.70
N MET A 72 9.74 -8.87 -11.67
CA MET A 72 8.48 -9.47 -11.25
C MET A 72 8.09 -10.67 -12.16
N GLU A 73 8.07 -10.46 -13.48
CA GLU A 73 7.77 -11.48 -14.48
C GLU A 73 8.69 -12.70 -14.35
N ARG A 74 10.00 -12.45 -14.15
CA ARG A 74 10.98 -13.53 -13.95
C ARG A 74 10.69 -14.37 -12.71
N ALA A 75 10.26 -13.75 -11.62
CA ALA A 75 9.86 -14.49 -10.42
C ALA A 75 8.61 -15.33 -10.65
N MET A 76 7.61 -14.78 -11.38
CA MET A 76 6.37 -15.49 -11.71
C MET A 76 6.60 -16.68 -12.64
N LEU A 77 7.64 -16.66 -13.49
CA LEU A 77 8.04 -17.82 -14.28
C LEU A 77 8.65 -18.97 -13.45
N LYS A 78 9.23 -18.63 -12.28
CA LYS A 78 9.90 -19.62 -11.41
C LYS A 78 8.99 -20.17 -10.31
N TYR A 79 7.99 -19.41 -9.89
CA TYR A 79 7.15 -19.71 -8.74
C TYR A 79 5.68 -19.50 -9.06
N PRO A 80 4.75 -20.30 -8.50
CA PRO A 80 3.31 -20.15 -8.70
C PRO A 80 2.76 -18.96 -7.89
N VAL A 81 3.21 -17.75 -8.24
CA VAL A 81 2.78 -16.50 -7.67
C VAL A 81 2.30 -15.57 -8.77
N ARG A 82 1.17 -14.93 -8.55
CA ARG A 82 0.68 -13.81 -9.37
C ARG A 82 1.08 -12.52 -8.68
N ALA A 83 1.72 -11.61 -9.40
CA ALA A 83 2.17 -10.35 -8.84
C ALA A 83 1.75 -9.17 -9.71
N GLY A 84 1.54 -8.02 -9.08
CA GLY A 84 1.22 -6.76 -9.72
C GLY A 84 1.92 -5.60 -9.05
N VAL A 85 2.09 -4.51 -9.79
CA VAL A 85 2.75 -3.29 -9.33
C VAL A 85 1.71 -2.18 -9.19
N ILE A 86 1.78 -1.46 -8.08
CA ILE A 86 1.05 -0.22 -7.84
C ILE A 86 2.07 0.92 -7.88
N LEU A 87 1.87 1.91 -8.76
CA LEU A 87 2.75 3.07 -8.81
C LEU A 87 2.27 4.16 -7.85
N CYS A 88 3.15 4.56 -6.92
CA CYS A 88 2.81 5.54 -5.88
C CYS A 88 3.09 6.98 -6.34
N MET A 89 2.06 7.82 -6.33
CA MET A 89 2.20 9.27 -6.23
C MET A 89 2.72 9.65 -4.83
N ASP A 90 3.22 10.86 -4.68
CA ASP A 90 3.71 11.35 -3.39
C ASP A 90 3.18 12.75 -3.10
N ARG A 91 2.70 12.98 -1.87
CA ARG A 91 2.19 14.29 -1.42
C ARG A 91 3.22 15.42 -1.44
N ARG A 92 4.51 15.07 -1.42
CA ARG A 92 5.62 16.03 -1.45
C ARG A 92 5.97 16.47 -2.88
N LEU A 93 5.55 15.71 -3.90
CA LEU A 93 5.79 16.04 -5.29
C LEU A 93 4.71 16.97 -5.86
N PRO A 94 5.04 17.87 -6.78
CA PRO A 94 4.04 18.70 -7.45
C PRO A 94 3.07 17.85 -8.29
N VAL A 95 1.87 18.37 -8.55
CA VAL A 95 0.83 17.69 -9.37
C VAL A 95 1.39 17.23 -10.72
N ALA A 96 2.23 18.04 -11.38
CA ALA A 96 2.84 17.70 -12.65
C ALA A 96 3.72 16.44 -12.60
N ALA A 97 4.46 16.23 -11.51
CA ALA A 97 5.26 15.02 -11.31
C ALA A 97 4.37 13.80 -11.04
N ASN A 98 3.33 13.96 -10.21
CA ASN A 98 2.34 12.91 -9.96
C ASN A 98 1.56 12.53 -11.23
N LYS A 99 1.29 13.50 -12.11
CA LYS A 99 0.69 13.24 -13.44
C LYS A 99 1.55 12.28 -14.27
N ILE A 100 2.87 12.47 -14.30
CA ILE A 100 3.78 11.56 -15.02
C ILE A 100 3.65 10.13 -14.47
N ILE A 101 3.57 9.96 -13.13
CA ILE A 101 3.39 8.64 -12.52
C ILE A 101 2.10 7.97 -12.99
N VAL A 102 0.99 8.70 -13.04
CA VAL A 102 -0.31 8.18 -13.49
C VAL A 102 -0.26 7.82 -14.98
N GLU A 103 0.31 8.67 -15.82
CA GLU A 103 0.49 8.39 -17.26
C GLU A 103 1.32 7.12 -17.49
N LYS A 104 2.38 6.92 -16.70
CA LYS A 104 3.18 5.68 -16.74
C LYS A 104 2.40 4.48 -16.21
N ALA A 105 1.61 4.63 -15.17
CA ALA A 105 0.74 3.54 -14.68
C ALA A 105 -0.23 3.07 -15.77
N ILE A 106 -0.89 3.99 -16.44
CA ILE A 106 -1.79 3.70 -17.57
C ILE A 106 -1.04 3.03 -18.72
N LYS A 107 0.15 3.55 -19.09
CA LYS A 107 0.99 3.00 -20.16
C LYS A 107 1.35 1.52 -19.92
N TYR A 108 1.70 1.17 -18.68
CA TYR A 108 2.17 -0.16 -18.31
C TYR A 108 1.11 -1.09 -17.70
N LYS A 109 -0.17 -0.71 -17.74
CA LYS A 109 -1.27 -1.52 -17.23
C LYS A 109 -1.24 -2.95 -17.78
N ASN A 110 -1.12 -3.11 -19.09
CA ASN A 110 -1.12 -4.43 -19.74
C ASN A 110 0.15 -5.25 -19.50
N ARG A 111 1.11 -4.70 -18.73
CA ARG A 111 2.34 -5.38 -18.34
C ARG A 111 2.43 -5.68 -16.85
N GLY A 112 1.34 -5.47 -16.11
CA GLY A 112 1.30 -5.81 -14.70
C GLY A 112 1.34 -4.62 -13.74
N VAL A 113 1.19 -3.37 -14.21
CA VAL A 113 0.80 -2.26 -13.34
C VAL A 113 -0.71 -2.36 -13.12
N VAL A 114 -1.10 -2.62 -11.88
CA VAL A 114 -2.50 -2.93 -11.52
C VAL A 114 -3.23 -1.79 -10.83
N GLY A 115 -2.52 -0.77 -10.37
CA GLY A 115 -3.14 0.34 -9.65
C GLY A 115 -2.22 1.52 -9.43
N ILE A 116 -2.77 2.56 -8.81
CA ILE A 116 -2.06 3.73 -8.31
C ILE A 116 -2.33 3.91 -6.81
N ASP A 117 -1.41 4.59 -6.14
CA ASP A 117 -1.51 4.98 -4.74
C ASP A 117 -1.12 6.45 -4.58
N LEU A 118 -1.54 7.10 -3.50
CA LEU A 118 -1.00 8.36 -3.01
C LEU A 118 -0.44 8.14 -1.62
N ALA A 119 0.88 8.24 -1.47
CA ALA A 119 1.59 8.07 -0.21
C ALA A 119 2.38 9.34 0.17
N GLY A 120 3.27 9.22 1.15
CA GLY A 120 4.11 10.31 1.62
C GLY A 120 3.53 11.07 2.81
N SER A 121 4.32 12.01 3.33
CA SER A 121 3.98 12.75 4.55
C SER A 121 2.71 13.59 4.38
N TYR A 122 1.87 13.60 5.41
CA TYR A 122 0.59 14.34 5.43
C TYR A 122 0.76 15.87 5.48
N ASP A 123 1.97 16.36 5.78
CA ASP A 123 2.34 17.78 5.67
C ASP A 123 2.73 18.20 4.24
N GLY A 124 2.64 17.29 3.28
CA GLY A 124 2.87 17.55 1.86
C GLY A 124 1.85 18.52 1.24
N GLN A 125 2.22 19.06 0.08
CA GLN A 125 1.43 20.10 -0.59
C GLN A 125 0.17 19.58 -1.31
N ILE A 126 0.12 18.28 -1.59
CA ILE A 126 -0.99 17.69 -2.36
C ILE A 126 -2.18 17.38 -1.46
N LYS A 127 -3.29 18.04 -1.76
CA LYS A 127 -4.64 17.74 -1.24
C LYS A 127 -5.38 16.81 -2.19
N ALA A 128 -6.35 16.05 -1.68
CA ALA A 128 -7.10 15.09 -2.48
C ALA A 128 -7.75 15.72 -3.71
N GLY A 129 -8.41 16.86 -3.57
CA GLY A 129 -9.05 17.56 -4.69
C GLY A 129 -8.10 17.97 -5.83
N MET A 130 -6.81 18.21 -5.53
CA MET A 130 -5.82 18.62 -6.55
C MET A 130 -5.45 17.51 -7.54
N ILE A 131 -5.66 16.25 -7.18
CA ILE A 131 -5.31 15.08 -8.00
C ILE A 131 -6.54 14.29 -8.46
N LYS A 132 -7.74 14.81 -8.25
CA LYS A 132 -9.00 14.15 -8.60
C LYS A 132 -9.02 13.70 -10.06
N ASP A 133 -8.67 14.60 -10.97
CA ASP A 133 -8.64 14.30 -12.40
C ASP A 133 -7.62 13.19 -12.74
N LEU A 134 -6.50 13.12 -12.03
CA LEU A 134 -5.49 12.06 -12.23
C LEU A 134 -6.03 10.70 -11.77
N VAL A 135 -6.72 10.67 -10.64
CA VAL A 135 -7.36 9.47 -10.11
C VAL A 135 -8.49 8.99 -11.04
N GLU A 136 -9.30 9.91 -11.57
CA GLU A 136 -10.36 9.56 -12.54
C GLU A 136 -9.78 9.03 -13.85
N GLN A 137 -8.68 9.58 -14.36
CA GLN A 137 -7.97 9.04 -15.54
C GLN A 137 -7.48 7.61 -15.30
N ALA A 138 -6.86 7.34 -14.15
CA ALA A 138 -6.40 6.01 -13.79
C ALA A 138 -7.57 5.02 -13.68
N ARG A 139 -8.67 5.43 -13.03
CA ARG A 139 -9.90 4.64 -12.91
C ARG A 139 -10.52 4.34 -14.27
N ALA A 140 -10.65 5.34 -15.14
CA ALA A 140 -11.18 5.18 -16.50
C ALA A 140 -10.32 4.22 -17.33
N ALA A 141 -9.00 4.18 -17.09
CA ALA A 141 -8.11 3.20 -17.69
C ALA A 141 -8.26 1.78 -17.07
N GLY A 142 -9.03 1.62 -16.00
CA GLY A 142 -9.26 0.36 -15.29
C GLY A 142 -8.13 -0.03 -14.35
N LEU A 143 -7.40 0.94 -13.80
CA LEU A 143 -6.46 0.75 -12.70
C LEU A 143 -7.20 0.81 -11.36
N GLY A 144 -6.77 -0.01 -10.39
CA GLY A 144 -7.23 0.07 -9.01
C GLY A 144 -6.70 1.32 -8.29
N ILE A 145 -7.49 1.84 -7.37
CA ILE A 145 -7.17 3.06 -6.61
C ILE A 145 -7.01 2.70 -5.13
N THR A 146 -5.80 2.84 -4.60
CA THR A 146 -5.55 2.82 -3.16
C THR A 146 -4.94 4.14 -2.72
N ILE A 147 -5.25 4.61 -1.54
CA ILE A 147 -4.76 5.89 -1.02
C ILE A 147 -4.36 5.74 0.45
N HIS A 148 -3.13 6.10 0.80
CA HIS A 148 -2.72 6.19 2.19
C HIS A 148 -3.45 7.35 2.88
N THR A 149 -4.23 7.05 3.91
CA THR A 149 -4.86 8.04 4.79
C THR A 149 -5.30 7.40 6.10
N GLY A 150 -5.51 8.20 7.15
CA GLY A 150 -5.95 7.72 8.45
C GLY A 150 -4.94 6.83 9.16
N GLU A 151 -3.65 6.93 8.85
CA GLU A 151 -2.58 6.42 9.69
C GLU A 151 -2.43 7.28 10.93
N THR A 152 -2.45 8.61 10.79
CA THR A 152 -2.50 9.55 11.91
C THR A 152 -3.93 9.75 12.40
N PRO A 153 -4.15 10.27 13.64
CA PRO A 153 -5.49 10.44 14.21
C PRO A 153 -6.42 11.44 13.50
N ASP A 154 -5.99 12.06 12.40
CA ASP A 154 -6.80 13.04 11.66
C ASP A 154 -7.82 12.34 10.74
N VAL A 155 -9.08 12.34 11.17
CA VAL A 155 -10.20 11.80 10.37
C VAL A 155 -10.66 12.73 9.25
N ASN A 156 -10.31 14.03 9.30
CA ASN A 156 -10.76 15.00 8.29
C ASN A 156 -10.13 14.71 6.93
N GLU A 157 -8.85 14.35 6.92
CA GLU A 157 -8.18 13.95 5.68
C GLU A 157 -8.83 12.68 5.08
N MET A 158 -9.22 11.71 5.92
CA MET A 158 -9.94 10.53 5.43
C MET A 158 -11.27 10.90 4.78
N TRP A 159 -12.03 11.83 5.37
CA TRP A 159 -13.26 12.33 4.79
C TRP A 159 -13.02 12.99 3.43
N GLU A 160 -11.99 13.82 3.31
CA GLU A 160 -11.61 14.46 2.04
C GLU A 160 -11.27 13.41 0.98
N VAL A 161 -10.38 12.46 1.31
CA VAL A 161 -9.96 11.39 0.40
C VAL A 161 -11.14 10.54 -0.07
N ILE A 162 -12.02 10.12 0.83
CA ILE A 162 -13.14 9.25 0.49
C ILE A 162 -14.17 9.98 -0.39
N ASN A 163 -14.45 11.24 -0.09
CA ASN A 163 -15.44 12.01 -0.85
C ASN A 163 -14.92 12.42 -2.23
N GLU A 164 -13.66 12.86 -2.33
CA GLU A 164 -13.10 13.39 -3.57
C GLU A 164 -12.56 12.28 -4.48
N LEU A 165 -11.86 11.28 -3.92
CA LEU A 165 -11.13 10.29 -4.71
C LEU A 165 -11.83 8.93 -4.80
N LYS A 166 -12.75 8.63 -3.87
CA LYS A 166 -13.52 7.37 -3.82
C LYS A 166 -12.65 6.12 -4.02
N PRO A 167 -11.61 5.91 -3.20
CA PRO A 167 -10.67 4.82 -3.39
C PRO A 167 -11.34 3.45 -3.18
N ASP A 168 -10.84 2.44 -3.89
CA ASP A 168 -11.24 1.04 -3.67
C ASP A 168 -10.67 0.51 -2.35
N ARG A 169 -9.44 0.93 -2.03
CA ARG A 169 -8.76 0.58 -0.79
C ARG A 169 -8.11 1.81 -0.15
N ILE A 170 -7.86 1.71 1.15
CA ILE A 170 -7.17 2.75 1.93
C ILE A 170 -5.99 2.12 2.64
N GLY A 171 -4.78 2.66 2.40
CA GLY A 171 -3.59 2.33 3.17
C GLY A 171 -3.76 2.79 4.62
N HIS A 172 -3.60 1.88 5.57
CA HIS A 172 -3.86 1.99 7.01
C HIS A 172 -5.32 2.24 7.36
N GLY A 173 -5.81 3.46 7.33
CA GLY A 173 -7.20 3.82 7.59
C GLY A 173 -7.68 3.66 9.02
N ILE A 174 -6.78 3.40 9.99
CA ILE A 174 -7.14 3.05 11.37
C ILE A 174 -7.83 4.17 12.16
N ALA A 175 -7.63 5.43 11.75
CA ALA A 175 -8.29 6.58 12.38
C ALA A 175 -9.81 6.55 12.24
N CYS A 176 -10.37 5.82 11.27
CA CYS A 176 -11.81 5.74 11.05
C CYS A 176 -12.58 5.23 12.28
N VAL A 177 -11.94 4.50 13.20
CA VAL A 177 -12.60 3.97 14.41
C VAL A 177 -13.08 5.07 15.37
N ALA A 178 -12.52 6.28 15.23
CA ALA A 178 -12.95 7.45 15.99
C ALA A 178 -14.26 8.07 15.46
N ASP A 179 -14.70 7.69 14.25
CA ASP A 179 -15.90 8.25 13.61
C ASP A 179 -16.83 7.15 13.07
N PRO A 180 -17.92 6.84 13.78
CA PRO A 180 -18.92 5.87 13.34
C PRO A 180 -19.58 6.20 11.99
N LYS A 181 -19.67 7.48 11.60
CA LYS A 181 -20.24 7.86 10.31
C LYS A 181 -19.28 7.50 9.18
N LEU A 182 -17.99 7.72 9.40
CA LEU A 182 -16.92 7.36 8.47
C LEU A 182 -16.87 5.84 8.26
N MET A 183 -16.92 5.04 9.34
CA MET A 183 -16.96 3.58 9.23
C MET A 183 -18.18 3.10 8.41
N ARG A 184 -19.38 3.67 8.63
CA ARG A 184 -20.56 3.35 7.81
C ARG A 184 -20.39 3.72 6.34
N LEU A 185 -19.71 4.84 6.05
CA LEU A 185 -19.41 5.25 4.68
C LEU A 185 -18.45 4.28 4.00
N LEU A 186 -17.41 3.82 4.68
CA LEU A 186 -16.48 2.79 4.17
C LEU A 186 -17.23 1.51 3.78
N VAL A 187 -18.13 1.04 4.65
CA VAL A 187 -18.97 -0.14 4.37
C VAL A 187 -19.88 0.09 3.17
N LYS A 188 -20.57 1.24 3.12
CA LYS A 188 -21.46 1.61 2.00
C LYS A 188 -20.70 1.63 0.67
N ASN A 189 -19.48 2.20 0.66
CA ASN A 189 -18.63 2.31 -0.53
C ASN A 189 -17.90 1.00 -0.84
N LYS A 190 -17.95 0.00 0.04
CA LYS A 190 -17.18 -1.24 -0.04
C LYS A 190 -15.65 -1.01 -0.05
N THR A 191 -15.19 0.11 0.51
CA THR A 191 -13.77 0.43 0.62
C THR A 191 -13.11 -0.47 1.65
N VAL A 192 -11.96 -1.06 1.29
CA VAL A 192 -11.20 -2.00 2.14
C VAL A 192 -10.00 -1.32 2.76
N LEU A 193 -9.74 -1.55 4.05
CA LEU A 193 -8.57 -1.01 4.74
C LEU A 193 -7.38 -1.97 4.62
N GLU A 194 -6.20 -1.44 4.32
CA GLU A 194 -4.92 -2.17 4.25
C GLU A 194 -4.14 -1.95 5.56
N ILE A 195 -4.49 -2.69 6.62
CA ILE A 195 -3.93 -2.46 7.96
C ILE A 195 -2.54 -3.09 8.08
N CYS A 196 -1.58 -2.33 8.62
CA CYS A 196 -0.18 -2.72 8.80
C CYS A 196 0.19 -2.68 10.30
N PRO A 197 -0.11 -3.73 11.10
CA PRO A 197 -0.03 -3.67 12.56
C PRO A 197 1.35 -3.34 13.10
N THR A 198 2.39 -4.04 12.64
CA THR A 198 3.76 -3.81 13.10
C THR A 198 4.25 -2.42 12.72
N SER A 199 3.93 -1.93 11.51
CA SER A 199 4.28 -0.58 11.07
C SER A 199 3.66 0.47 12.00
N ASN A 200 2.35 0.40 12.25
CA ASN A 200 1.64 1.37 13.09
C ASN A 200 2.11 1.37 14.57
N ILE A 201 2.59 0.21 15.09
CA ILE A 201 3.21 0.14 16.41
C ILE A 201 4.61 0.77 16.38
N ASN A 202 5.41 0.48 15.37
CA ASN A 202 6.78 1.00 15.25
C ASN A 202 6.81 2.52 15.04
N THR A 203 5.88 3.05 14.25
CA THR A 203 5.68 4.51 14.04
C THR A 203 4.98 5.19 15.23
N LYS A 204 4.53 4.42 16.24
CA LYS A 204 3.83 4.86 17.46
C LYS A 204 2.51 5.55 17.22
N VAL A 205 1.93 5.32 16.09
CA VAL A 205 0.55 5.70 15.83
C VAL A 205 -0.39 4.87 16.69
N VAL A 206 -0.03 3.61 16.92
CA VAL A 206 -0.71 2.71 17.86
C VAL A 206 0.26 2.31 18.97
N ARG A 207 -0.18 2.34 20.22
CA ARG A 207 0.65 2.05 21.41
C ARG A 207 1.04 0.58 21.56
N GLY A 208 0.29 -0.32 20.94
CA GLY A 208 0.56 -1.76 20.98
C GLY A 208 -0.67 -2.63 20.68
N TYR A 209 -0.51 -3.93 20.89
CA TYR A 209 -1.53 -4.91 20.53
C TYR A 209 -2.85 -4.76 21.29
N SER A 210 -2.83 -4.25 22.54
CA SER A 210 -4.07 -3.98 23.30
C SER A 210 -4.94 -2.93 22.60
N GLU A 211 -4.35 -1.87 22.06
CA GLU A 211 -5.06 -0.86 21.30
C GLU A 211 -5.52 -1.39 19.95
N PHE A 212 -4.70 -2.18 19.26
CA PHE A 212 -5.14 -2.87 18.05
C PHE A 212 -6.34 -3.77 18.27
N LYS A 213 -6.42 -4.46 19.41
CA LYS A 213 -7.60 -5.25 19.75
C LYS A 213 -8.87 -4.39 19.79
N GLN A 214 -8.80 -3.18 20.34
CA GLN A 214 -9.93 -2.24 20.35
C GLN A 214 -10.29 -1.78 18.94
N ILE A 215 -9.28 -1.46 18.12
CA ILE A 215 -9.46 -1.05 16.72
C ILE A 215 -10.16 -2.16 15.94
N PHE A 216 -9.65 -3.39 15.94
CA PHE A 216 -10.28 -4.50 15.22
C PHE A 216 -11.66 -4.87 15.75
N THR A 217 -11.87 -4.77 17.07
CA THR A 217 -13.21 -4.96 17.65
C THR A 217 -14.21 -3.93 17.08
N ALA A 218 -13.80 -2.67 16.96
CA ALA A 218 -14.65 -1.64 16.36
C ALA A 218 -14.90 -1.89 14.87
N LEU A 219 -13.86 -2.22 14.09
CA LEU A 219 -13.98 -2.54 12.67
C LEU A 219 -14.94 -3.72 12.43
N ASN A 220 -14.78 -4.80 13.19
CA ASN A 220 -15.64 -5.98 13.10
C ASN A 220 -17.09 -5.67 13.49
N ARG A 221 -17.31 -4.87 14.53
CA ARG A 221 -18.65 -4.42 14.95
C ARG A 221 -19.38 -3.63 13.86
N PHE A 222 -18.66 -2.84 13.08
CA PHE A 222 -19.21 -2.06 11.98
C PHE A 222 -19.14 -2.77 10.63
N GLU A 223 -18.60 -4.00 10.58
CA GLU A 223 -18.41 -4.80 9.36
C GLU A 223 -17.50 -4.14 8.31
N VAL A 224 -16.60 -3.23 8.74
CA VAL A 224 -15.60 -2.63 7.89
C VAL A 224 -14.63 -3.71 7.43
N LYS A 225 -14.44 -3.85 6.13
CA LYS A 225 -13.53 -4.85 5.56
C LYS A 225 -12.09 -4.36 5.64
N TYR A 226 -11.19 -5.29 6.00
CA TYR A 226 -9.77 -5.00 6.09
C TYR A 226 -8.92 -6.20 5.64
N THR A 227 -7.67 -5.90 5.34
CA THR A 227 -6.62 -6.86 5.05
C THR A 227 -5.47 -6.65 6.04
N ILE A 228 -4.62 -7.65 6.22
CA ILE A 228 -3.40 -7.55 7.02
C ILE A 228 -2.21 -7.49 6.08
N ASN A 229 -1.37 -6.47 6.25
CA ASN A 229 -0.25 -6.16 5.36
C ASN A 229 1.02 -5.87 6.17
N THR A 230 2.16 -5.84 5.53
CA THR A 230 3.46 -5.65 6.20
C THR A 230 4.01 -4.23 6.08
N ASP A 231 3.46 -3.41 5.18
CA ASP A 231 4.09 -2.17 4.76
C ASP A 231 5.52 -2.45 4.22
N GLY A 232 6.52 -1.69 4.56
CA GLY A 232 7.91 -1.96 4.22
C GLY A 232 8.49 -3.13 5.03
N SER A 233 8.28 -4.37 4.60
CA SER A 233 8.61 -5.59 5.34
C SER A 233 10.04 -5.64 5.88
N GLU A 234 11.02 -5.25 5.08
CA GLU A 234 12.44 -5.19 5.47
C GLU A 234 12.70 -4.08 6.50
N MET A 235 12.06 -2.93 6.33
CA MET A 235 12.19 -1.80 7.27
C MET A 235 11.52 -2.12 8.62
N GLN A 236 10.40 -2.82 8.59
CA GLN A 236 9.65 -3.22 9.78
C GLN A 236 10.17 -4.54 10.39
N GLN A 237 11.10 -5.22 9.70
CA GLN A 237 11.62 -6.54 10.08
C GLN A 237 10.49 -7.54 10.40
N VAL A 238 9.50 -7.57 9.51
CA VAL A 238 8.33 -8.43 9.63
C VAL A 238 7.92 -8.97 8.26
N ASN A 239 7.44 -10.20 8.24
CA ASN A 239 6.77 -10.77 7.09
C ASN A 239 5.31 -11.09 7.42
N LEU A 240 4.48 -11.40 6.42
CA LEU A 240 3.05 -11.60 6.61
C LEU A 240 2.72 -12.74 7.58
N ARG A 241 3.47 -13.84 7.53
CA ARG A 241 3.30 -14.96 8.48
C ARG A 241 3.55 -14.52 9.92
N GLU A 242 4.56 -13.70 10.12
CA GLU A 242 4.90 -13.15 11.43
C GLU A 242 3.83 -12.14 11.91
N GLU A 243 3.25 -11.32 11.01
CA GLU A 243 2.11 -10.45 11.37
C GLU A 243 0.93 -11.28 11.89
N PHE A 244 0.55 -12.32 11.15
CA PHE A 244 -0.54 -13.22 11.58
C PHE A 244 -0.23 -13.88 12.93
N ARG A 245 1.00 -14.37 13.10
CA ARG A 245 1.44 -15.00 14.35
C ARG A 245 1.35 -14.04 15.54
N ARG A 246 1.82 -12.82 15.39
CA ARG A 246 1.78 -11.78 16.43
C ARG A 246 0.34 -11.42 16.82
N LEU A 247 -0.54 -11.25 15.84
CA LEU A 247 -1.96 -10.95 16.09
C LEU A 247 -2.65 -12.09 16.86
N LEU A 248 -2.38 -13.35 16.51
CA LEU A 248 -2.90 -14.52 17.22
C LEU A 248 -2.34 -14.61 18.64
N GLN A 249 -1.03 -14.52 18.82
CA GLN A 249 -0.37 -14.66 20.14
C GLN A 249 -0.81 -13.58 21.12
N ASN A 250 -1.03 -12.36 20.64
CA ASN A 250 -1.51 -11.26 21.46
C ASN A 250 -3.04 -11.22 21.59
N LYS A 251 -3.76 -12.23 21.07
CA LYS A 251 -5.22 -12.34 21.12
C LYS A 251 -5.92 -11.08 20.56
N VAL A 252 -5.33 -10.50 19.53
CA VAL A 252 -5.88 -9.34 18.81
C VAL A 252 -6.96 -9.80 17.85
N LEU A 253 -6.66 -10.83 17.06
CA LEU A 253 -7.60 -11.50 16.16
C LEU A 253 -7.59 -13.00 16.40
N THR A 254 -8.72 -13.64 16.16
CA THR A 254 -8.88 -15.09 16.11
C THR A 254 -8.36 -15.65 14.78
N LYS A 255 -8.21 -16.98 14.72
CA LYS A 255 -7.85 -17.66 13.46
C LYS A 255 -8.88 -17.41 12.36
N ASP A 256 -10.18 -17.46 12.70
CA ASP A 256 -11.25 -17.26 11.74
C ASP A 256 -11.27 -15.83 11.19
N GLU A 257 -11.05 -14.83 12.04
CA GLU A 257 -10.93 -13.43 11.61
C GLU A 257 -9.74 -13.21 10.67
N LEU A 258 -8.60 -13.88 10.93
CA LEU A 258 -7.45 -13.84 10.02
C LEU A 258 -7.72 -14.54 8.69
N ILE A 259 -8.48 -15.63 8.67
CA ILE A 259 -8.92 -16.29 7.44
C ILE A 259 -9.81 -15.34 6.63
N VAL A 260 -10.77 -14.67 7.30
CA VAL A 260 -11.64 -13.68 6.65
C VAL A 260 -10.84 -12.50 6.10
N ALA A 261 -9.86 -11.99 6.85
CA ALA A 261 -8.99 -10.91 6.39
C ALA A 261 -8.15 -11.33 5.15
N ASN A 262 -7.63 -12.56 5.15
CA ASN A 262 -6.89 -13.11 4.01
C ASN A 262 -7.78 -13.32 2.77
N ASP A 263 -9.02 -13.81 2.96
CA ASP A 263 -9.98 -13.94 1.86
C ASP A 263 -10.41 -12.56 1.33
N THR A 264 -10.55 -11.58 2.22
CA THR A 264 -10.77 -10.17 1.84
C THR A 264 -9.63 -9.65 0.99
N ALA A 265 -8.36 -9.94 1.35
CA ALA A 265 -7.20 -9.53 0.57
C ALA A 265 -7.23 -10.10 -0.85
N ARG A 266 -7.58 -11.40 -0.99
CA ARG A 266 -7.72 -12.04 -2.29
C ARG A 266 -8.81 -11.40 -3.16
N LYS A 267 -9.97 -11.09 -2.56
CA LYS A 267 -11.12 -10.48 -3.27
C LYS A 267 -10.91 -9.00 -3.60
N ALA A 268 -10.14 -8.28 -2.79
CA ALA A 268 -9.84 -6.87 -2.98
C ALA A 268 -8.58 -6.63 -3.81
N SER A 269 -7.90 -7.67 -4.26
CA SER A 269 -6.72 -7.56 -5.12
C SER A 269 -7.10 -6.90 -6.45
N PHE A 270 -6.22 -6.05 -6.95
CA PHE A 270 -6.32 -5.46 -8.30
C PHE A 270 -5.79 -6.39 -9.39
N ILE A 271 -5.21 -7.52 -9.02
CA ILE A 271 -4.78 -8.56 -9.95
C ILE A 271 -6.01 -9.37 -10.36
N ASN A 272 -6.47 -9.16 -11.58
CA ASN A 272 -7.58 -9.93 -12.14
C ASN A 272 -7.19 -11.40 -12.36
N ASP A 273 -8.17 -12.28 -12.23
CA ASP A 273 -8.02 -13.73 -12.50
C ASP A 273 -7.77 -14.02 -13.98
#